data_fb6a2778cee02466a49607f1c194c90c
#
_entry.id   fb6a2778cee02466a49607f1c194c90c
#
_cell.length_a   1.000
_cell.length_b   1.000
_cell.length_c   1.000
_cell.angle_alpha   90.00
_cell.angle_beta   90.00
_cell.angle_gamma   90.00
#
_symmetry.space_group_name_H-M   'P 1'
#
loop_
_entity.id
_entity.type
_entity.pdbx_description
1 polymer ?
#
loop_
_entity_poly.entity_id
_entity_poly.type
_entity_poly.pdbx_seq_one_letter_code
_entity_poly.pdbx_strand_id
1 'polypeptide(L)'
;NLYGKLDRSSVEANFGNMFLGRTKDVEALKYYPLFFGKEEKERRSRSAGKSGSSSNSSVTISSQKEDVYQGKDFSELEPGEFIGSATRANVKEFKAKFKMFEMEEEELPVHEFVTPEQVTENYDRIIQEVQAILNGDI
;
A
#
# COMPACT_ATOMS: atom_id res chain seq x y z
N ASN A 1 -13.98 13.21 -3.98
CA ASN A 1 -13.08 12.91 -2.85
C ASN A 1 -13.86 13.07 -1.53
N LEU A 2 -14.14 11.94 -0.87
CA LEU A 2 -14.79 11.94 0.46
C LEU A 2 -13.91 12.58 1.54
N TYR A 3 -12.60 12.61 1.33
CA TYR A 3 -11.60 13.16 2.26
C TYR A 3 -10.79 14.25 1.55
N GLY A 4 -10.67 15.42 2.17
CA GLY A 4 -9.79 16.49 1.71
C GLY A 4 -8.31 16.08 1.78
N LYS A 5 -7.40 16.82 1.12
CA LYS A 5 -5.96 16.51 1.13
C LYS A 5 -5.37 16.45 2.55
N LEU A 6 -5.86 17.28 3.47
CA LEU A 6 -5.40 17.29 4.88
C LEU A 6 -5.85 16.03 5.63
N ASP A 7 -7.08 15.58 5.40
CA ASP A 7 -7.60 14.39 6.07
C ASP A 7 -6.91 13.12 5.60
N ARG A 8 -6.56 13.05 4.31
CA ARG A 8 -5.79 11.94 3.74
C ARG A 8 -4.44 11.78 4.42
N SER A 9 -3.66 12.84 4.55
CA SER A 9 -2.33 12.78 5.17
C SER A 9 -2.39 12.39 6.64
N SER A 10 -3.43 12.81 7.36
CA SER A 10 -3.64 12.43 8.75
C SER A 10 -4.01 10.95 8.90
N VAL A 11 -4.80 10.41 7.97
CA VAL A 11 -5.13 8.97 7.94
C VAL A 11 -3.88 8.14 7.62
N GLU A 12 -3.14 8.52 6.58
CA GLU A 12 -1.92 7.81 6.15
C GLU A 12 -0.85 7.78 7.24
N ALA A 13 -0.70 8.85 8.03
CA ALA A 13 0.27 8.93 9.12
C ALA A 13 0.00 7.92 10.26
N ASN A 14 -1.22 7.41 10.37
CA ASN A 14 -1.58 6.41 11.38
C ASN A 14 -1.32 4.95 10.95
N PHE A 15 -0.99 4.72 9.68
CA PHE A 15 -0.66 3.38 9.21
C PHE A 15 0.84 3.12 9.31
N GLY A 16 1.21 2.18 10.18
CA GLY A 16 2.61 1.76 10.33
C GLY A 16 3.10 0.80 9.25
N ASN A 17 2.19 0.17 8.51
CA ASN A 17 2.51 -0.75 7.43
C ASN A 17 1.88 -0.25 6.13
N MET A 18 2.64 -0.29 5.05
CA MET A 18 2.21 0.18 3.74
C MET A 18 2.58 -0.83 2.67
N PHE A 19 1.64 -1.12 1.78
CA PHE A 19 1.81 -2.01 0.64
C PHE A 19 1.31 -1.29 -0.61
N LEU A 20 2.22 -0.92 -1.49
CA LEU A 20 1.93 -0.18 -2.71
C LEU A 20 2.05 -1.10 -3.91
N GLY A 21 0.91 -1.42 -4.51
CA GLY A 21 0.84 -2.25 -5.70
C GLY A 21 1.05 -1.47 -7.00
N ARG A 22 0.93 -2.19 -8.11
CA ARG A 22 1.05 -1.62 -9.45
C ARG A 22 0.00 -0.54 -9.69
N THR A 23 0.47 0.58 -10.23
CA THR A 23 -0.40 1.67 -10.68
C THR A 23 0.11 2.27 -12.00
N LYS A 24 -0.80 2.88 -12.77
CA LYS A 24 -0.48 3.72 -13.93
C LYS A 24 -0.93 5.16 -13.73
N ASP A 25 -1.49 5.47 -12.56
CA ASP A 25 -1.89 6.83 -12.22
C ASP A 25 -0.65 7.71 -12.02
N VAL A 26 -0.57 8.78 -12.79
CA VAL A 26 0.58 9.69 -12.82
C VAL A 26 0.78 10.41 -11.47
N GLU A 27 -0.29 10.73 -10.76
CA GLU A 27 -0.19 11.34 -9.44
C GLU A 27 0.34 10.35 -8.40
N ALA A 28 -0.16 9.12 -8.42
CA ALA A 28 0.32 8.06 -7.55
C ALA A 28 1.80 7.73 -7.81
N LEU A 29 2.22 7.66 -9.08
CA LEU A 29 3.62 7.41 -9.45
C LEU A 29 4.59 8.50 -8.98
N LYS A 30 4.13 9.73 -8.84
CA LYS A 30 4.91 10.82 -8.24
C LYS A 30 4.91 10.79 -6.72
N TYR A 31 3.85 10.26 -6.12
CA TYR A 31 3.64 10.29 -4.68
C TYR A 31 4.27 9.08 -3.97
N TYR A 32 4.18 7.89 -4.54
CA TYR A 32 4.68 6.65 -3.93
C TYR A 32 6.17 6.67 -3.57
N PRO A 33 7.08 7.20 -4.41
CA PRO A 33 8.50 7.30 -4.07
C PRO A 33 8.78 8.07 -2.76
N LEU A 34 7.93 9.04 -2.43
CA LEU A 34 8.12 9.90 -1.25
C LEU A 34 8.05 9.13 0.07
N PHE A 35 7.40 7.97 0.10
CA PHE A 35 7.29 7.12 1.30
C PHE A 35 8.59 6.40 1.66
N PHE A 36 9.49 6.22 0.69
CA PHE A 36 10.72 5.43 0.85
C PHE A 36 11.98 6.29 0.99
N GLY A 37 11.84 7.59 0.80
CA GLY A 37 12.95 8.52 0.94
C GLY A 37 13.97 8.46 -0.19
N LYS A 38 15.19 8.93 0.10
CA LYS A 38 16.27 9.05 -0.88
C LYS A 38 17.55 8.42 -0.38
N GLU A 39 18.28 7.79 -1.29
CA GLU A 39 19.62 7.27 -1.06
C GLU A 39 20.67 8.04 -1.86
N GLU A 40 21.91 8.04 -1.38
CA GLU A 40 23.03 8.60 -2.12
C GLU A 40 23.55 7.57 -3.13
N LYS A 41 23.51 7.93 -4.41
CA LYS A 41 24.12 7.14 -5.49
C LYS A 41 25.34 7.85 -6.05
N GLU A 42 26.47 7.15 -6.06
CA GLU A 42 27.64 7.62 -6.75
C GLU A 42 27.50 7.37 -8.26
N ARG A 43 27.59 8.46 -9.02
CA ARG A 43 27.69 8.40 -10.47
C ARG A 43 29.13 8.65 -10.91
N ARG A 44 29.68 7.67 -11.62
CA ARG A 44 31.00 7.79 -12.25
C ARG A 44 30.82 8.15 -13.72
N SER A 45 31.21 9.37 -14.07
CA SER A 45 31.28 9.82 -15.45
C SER A 45 32.73 9.73 -15.93
N ARG A 46 32.93 9.09 -17.08
CA ARG A 46 34.24 8.97 -17.72
C ARG A 46 34.20 9.78 -19.00
N SER A 47 35.00 10.82 -19.07
CA SER A 47 35.21 11.55 -20.31
C SER A 47 36.61 11.23 -20.86
N ALA A 48 36.65 10.85 -22.15
CA ALA A 48 37.89 10.63 -22.88
C ALA A 48 37.96 11.63 -24.03
N GLY A 49 38.92 12.51 -23.97
CA GLY A 49 39.22 13.46 -25.06
C GLY A 49 40.48 13.03 -25.80
N LYS A 50 40.45 12.97 -27.10
CA LYS A 50 41.60 12.74 -27.96
C LYS A 50 41.87 14.02 -28.75
N SER A 51 42.97 14.68 -28.44
CA SER A 51 43.41 15.85 -29.17
C SER A 51 44.84 15.61 -29.68
N GLY A 52 44.97 15.39 -30.98
CA GLY A 52 46.27 15.11 -31.61
C GLY A 52 46.96 13.83 -31.06
N SER A 53 48.20 13.98 -30.59
CA SER A 53 49.05 12.87 -30.09
C SER A 53 48.87 12.56 -28.62
N SER A 54 48.03 13.30 -27.87
CA SER A 54 47.80 13.03 -26.43
C SER A 54 46.37 12.62 -26.15
N SER A 55 46.19 11.55 -25.37
CA SER A 55 44.89 11.12 -24.89
C SER A 55 44.77 11.54 -23.43
N ASN A 56 43.73 12.28 -23.12
CA ASN A 56 43.41 12.65 -21.74
C ASN A 56 42.11 11.94 -21.31
N SER A 57 42.16 11.22 -20.21
CA SER A 57 40.96 10.63 -19.63
C SER A 57 40.75 11.17 -18.22
N SER A 58 39.57 11.73 -17.96
CA SER A 58 39.18 12.15 -16.64
C SER A 58 38.00 11.33 -16.15
N VAL A 59 38.04 10.98 -14.86
CA VAL A 59 36.95 10.30 -14.17
C VAL A 59 36.39 11.27 -13.13
N THR A 60 35.15 11.65 -13.31
CA THR A 60 34.44 12.49 -12.34
C THR A 60 33.50 11.60 -11.55
N ILE A 61 33.64 11.62 -10.22
CA ILE A 61 32.73 10.95 -9.29
C ILE A 61 31.84 12.04 -8.71
N SER A 62 30.54 11.92 -8.89
CA SER A 62 29.53 12.80 -8.30
C SER A 62 28.58 11.99 -7.46
N SER A 63 28.26 12.45 -6.25
CA SER A 63 27.21 11.87 -5.42
C SER A 63 25.91 12.63 -5.69
N GLN A 64 24.84 11.90 -5.91
CA GLN A 64 23.52 12.44 -6.16
C GLN A 64 22.47 11.69 -5.31
N LYS A 65 21.57 12.46 -4.67
CA LYS A 65 20.45 11.87 -3.94
C LYS A 65 19.34 11.50 -4.93
N GLU A 66 19.06 10.22 -5.03
CA GLU A 66 17.96 9.68 -5.85
C GLU A 66 16.94 9.00 -4.95
N ASP A 67 15.68 8.94 -5.40
CA ASP A 67 14.65 8.20 -4.69
C ASP A 67 15.02 6.71 -4.66
N VAL A 68 14.82 6.05 -3.51
CA VAL A 68 15.10 4.61 -3.32
C VAL A 68 14.31 3.78 -4.34
N TYR A 69 13.03 4.11 -4.50
CA TYR A 69 12.17 3.59 -5.55
C TYR A 69 11.67 4.74 -6.41
N GLN A 70 11.66 4.55 -7.71
CA GLN A 70 11.14 5.52 -8.67
C GLN A 70 9.71 5.17 -9.07
N GLY A 71 8.96 6.15 -9.60
CA GLY A 71 7.62 5.89 -10.11
C GLY A 71 7.57 4.75 -11.14
N LYS A 72 8.64 4.58 -11.93
CA LYS A 72 8.79 3.49 -12.88
C LYS A 72 8.71 2.12 -12.22
N ASP A 73 9.32 1.93 -11.05
CA ASP A 73 9.36 0.66 -10.33
C ASP A 73 7.94 0.19 -9.98
N PHE A 74 7.05 1.11 -9.62
CA PHE A 74 5.65 0.81 -9.32
C PHE A 74 4.82 0.53 -10.58
N SER A 75 5.14 1.16 -11.70
CA SER A 75 4.43 0.95 -12.96
C SER A 75 4.75 -0.41 -13.60
N GLU A 76 5.93 -0.96 -13.31
CA GLU A 76 6.46 -2.22 -13.85
C GLU A 76 6.21 -3.43 -12.95
N LEU A 77 5.57 -3.26 -11.78
CA LEU A 77 5.20 -4.38 -10.92
C LEU A 77 4.29 -5.37 -11.65
N GLU A 78 4.53 -6.66 -11.42
CA GLU A 78 3.63 -7.71 -11.90
C GLU A 78 2.34 -7.79 -11.06
N PRO A 79 1.29 -8.47 -11.56
CA PRO A 79 0.10 -8.74 -10.77
C PRO A 79 0.45 -9.48 -9.47
N GLY A 80 -0.02 -8.94 -8.34
CA GLY A 80 0.27 -9.46 -7.01
C GLY A 80 1.60 -9.01 -6.42
N GLU A 81 2.48 -8.35 -7.18
CA GLU A 81 3.69 -7.72 -6.64
C GLU A 81 3.38 -6.37 -5.98
N PHE A 82 4.15 -6.06 -4.96
CA PHE A 82 4.07 -4.80 -4.24
C PHE A 82 5.43 -4.41 -3.67
N ILE A 83 5.59 -3.11 -3.46
CA ILE A 83 6.67 -2.52 -2.68
C ILE A 83 6.05 -2.03 -1.38
N GLY A 84 6.63 -2.37 -0.25
CA GLY A 84 6.08 -2.06 1.04
C GLY A 84 7.10 -1.63 2.06
N SER A 85 6.59 -1.04 3.13
CA SER A 85 7.34 -0.76 4.35
C SER A 85 6.57 -1.27 5.56
N ALA A 86 7.29 -1.72 6.59
CA ALA A 86 6.69 -2.21 7.82
C ALA A 86 7.47 -1.73 9.04
N THR A 87 6.75 -1.18 10.02
CA THR A 87 7.35 -0.46 11.16
C THR A 87 8.07 -1.36 12.15
N ARG A 88 7.69 -2.64 12.24
CA ARG A 88 8.24 -3.61 13.20
C ARG A 88 8.86 -4.83 12.51
N ALA A 89 9.20 -4.72 11.24
CA ALA A 89 9.86 -5.79 10.51
C ALA A 89 11.39 -5.65 10.60
N ASN A 90 12.10 -6.77 10.49
CA ASN A 90 13.57 -6.78 10.40
C ASN A 90 14.08 -6.07 9.14
N VAL A 91 13.26 -6.01 8.11
CA VAL A 91 13.50 -5.28 6.86
C VAL A 91 12.46 -4.19 6.77
N LYS A 92 12.90 -2.93 6.77
CA LYS A 92 12.00 -1.76 6.76
C LYS A 92 11.27 -1.61 5.44
N GLU A 93 11.95 -1.90 4.34
CA GLU A 93 11.46 -1.73 2.97
C GLU A 93 11.70 -3.02 2.19
N PHE A 94 10.71 -3.45 1.43
CA PHE A 94 10.80 -4.71 0.70
C PHE A 94 9.93 -4.71 -0.56
N LYS A 95 10.39 -5.44 -1.57
CA LYS A 95 9.58 -5.83 -2.73
C LYS A 95 9.21 -7.30 -2.57
N ALA A 96 7.93 -7.63 -2.66
CA ALA A 96 7.44 -8.98 -2.49
C ALA A 96 6.23 -9.25 -3.41
N LYS A 97 5.81 -10.52 -3.45
CA LYS A 97 4.64 -10.96 -4.20
C LYS A 97 3.73 -11.75 -3.27
N PHE A 98 2.45 -11.41 -3.26
CA PHE A 98 1.45 -12.20 -2.55
C PHE A 98 1.32 -13.57 -3.19
N LYS A 99 1.35 -14.60 -2.38
CA LYS A 99 1.00 -15.94 -2.83
C LYS A 99 -0.51 -15.99 -3.03
N MET A 100 -0.92 -16.31 -4.25
CA MET A 100 -2.33 -16.55 -4.54
C MET A 100 -2.74 -17.87 -3.88
N PHE A 101 -3.75 -17.83 -3.05
CA PHE A 101 -4.40 -19.02 -2.53
C PHE A 101 -5.56 -19.36 -3.47
N GLU A 102 -5.62 -20.60 -3.91
CA GLU A 102 -6.86 -21.13 -4.46
C GLU A 102 -7.82 -21.27 -3.29
N MET A 103 -8.82 -20.41 -3.25
CA MET A 103 -9.95 -20.60 -2.34
C MET A 103 -10.81 -21.71 -2.92
N GLU A 104 -10.99 -22.79 -2.15
CA GLU A 104 -12.09 -23.70 -2.45
C GLU A 104 -13.36 -22.86 -2.43
N GLU A 105 -14.15 -22.94 -3.49
CA GLU A 105 -15.47 -22.30 -3.53
C GLU A 105 -16.33 -23.00 -2.46
N GLU A 106 -16.30 -22.50 -1.23
CA GLU A 106 -17.35 -22.82 -0.27
C GLU A 106 -18.63 -22.21 -0.83
N GLU A 107 -19.60 -23.05 -1.08
CA GLU A 107 -20.96 -22.60 -1.37
C GLU A 107 -21.38 -21.73 -0.17
N LEU A 108 -21.36 -20.42 -0.37
CA LEU A 108 -21.86 -19.49 0.66
C LEU A 108 -23.32 -19.87 0.93
N PRO A 109 -23.71 -20.06 2.19
CA PRO A 109 -25.09 -20.33 2.51
C PRO A 109 -25.96 -19.25 1.86
N VAL A 110 -26.91 -19.68 1.05
CA VAL A 110 -27.86 -18.77 0.42
C VAL A 110 -28.55 -18.02 1.55
N HIS A 111 -28.30 -16.72 1.65
CA HIS A 111 -29.02 -15.87 2.56
C HIS A 111 -30.49 -15.90 2.16
N GLU A 112 -31.31 -16.59 2.94
CA GLU A 112 -32.75 -16.45 2.81
C GLU A 112 -33.10 -14.99 3.03
N PHE A 113 -33.86 -14.42 2.09
CA PHE A 113 -34.33 -13.05 2.24
C PHE A 113 -35.22 -12.98 3.48
N VAL A 114 -34.74 -12.28 4.49
CA VAL A 114 -35.53 -12.03 5.70
C VAL A 114 -36.70 -11.11 5.33
N THR A 115 -37.91 -11.56 5.58
CA THR A 115 -39.09 -10.74 5.31
C THR A 115 -39.23 -9.62 6.34
N PRO A 116 -39.92 -8.51 6.01
CA PRO A 116 -40.18 -7.44 6.96
C PRO A 116 -40.90 -7.94 8.23
N GLU A 117 -41.77 -8.93 8.09
CA GLU A 117 -42.49 -9.55 9.21
C GLU A 117 -41.51 -10.24 10.19
N GLN A 118 -40.56 -11.02 9.66
CA GLN A 118 -39.54 -11.70 10.47
C GLN A 118 -38.63 -10.70 11.20
N VAL A 119 -38.33 -9.54 10.57
CA VAL A 119 -37.58 -8.47 11.23
C VAL A 119 -38.37 -7.91 12.41
N THR A 120 -39.67 -7.67 12.23
CA THR A 120 -40.55 -7.13 13.28
C THR A 120 -40.68 -8.12 14.43
N GLU A 121 -40.97 -9.39 14.14
CA GLU A 121 -41.07 -10.45 15.15
C GLU A 121 -39.77 -10.59 15.98
N ASN A 122 -38.63 -10.54 15.32
CA ASN A 122 -37.34 -10.62 15.99
C ASN A 122 -37.09 -9.38 16.87
N TYR A 123 -37.47 -8.22 16.42
CA TYR A 123 -37.39 -6.99 17.20
C TYR A 123 -38.27 -7.06 18.46
N ASP A 124 -39.51 -7.46 18.31
CA ASP A 124 -40.45 -7.60 19.43
C ASP A 124 -39.96 -8.62 20.45
N ARG A 125 -39.39 -9.74 19.99
CA ARG A 125 -38.76 -10.74 20.86
C ARG A 125 -37.60 -10.14 21.67
N ILE A 126 -36.71 -9.39 21.02
CA ILE A 126 -35.58 -8.75 21.68
C ILE A 126 -36.06 -7.76 22.77
N ILE A 127 -37.09 -6.99 22.45
CA ILE A 127 -37.67 -6.05 23.44
C ILE A 127 -38.24 -6.78 24.65
N GLN A 128 -38.96 -7.88 24.44
CA GLN A 128 -39.49 -8.71 25.52
C GLN A 128 -38.37 -9.31 26.39
N GLU A 129 -37.34 -9.87 25.78
CA GLU A 129 -36.17 -10.42 26.47
C GLU A 129 -35.46 -9.34 27.33
N VAL A 130 -35.27 -8.14 26.80
CA VAL A 130 -34.68 -7.02 27.53
C VAL A 130 -35.55 -6.60 28.69
N GLN A 131 -36.86 -6.55 28.51
CA GLN A 131 -37.80 -6.23 29.60
C GLN A 131 -37.79 -7.28 30.71
N ALA A 132 -37.73 -8.56 30.36
CA ALA A 132 -37.62 -9.65 31.34
C ALA A 132 -36.32 -9.53 32.17
N ILE A 133 -35.20 -9.22 31.51
CA ILE A 133 -33.92 -9.00 32.20
C ILE A 133 -34.02 -7.81 33.17
N LEU A 134 -34.62 -6.71 32.74
CA LEU A 134 -34.76 -5.51 33.56
C LEU A 134 -35.67 -5.73 34.76
N ASN A 135 -36.68 -6.60 34.63
CA ASN A 135 -37.62 -6.95 35.72
C ASN A 135 -37.07 -8.01 36.65
N GLY A 136 -35.94 -8.66 36.30
CA GLY A 136 -35.33 -9.73 37.11
C GLY A 136 -36.06 -11.07 37.01
N ASP A 137 -36.75 -11.30 35.88
CA ASP A 137 -37.54 -12.52 35.61
C ASP A 137 -36.70 -13.66 34.96
N ILE A 138 -35.38 -13.52 34.92
CA ILE A 138 -34.41 -14.51 34.41
C ILE A 138 -33.34 -14.78 35.48
#